data_a33457e71cf73ec61409ad1ecda5c303
#
_entry.id   a33457e71cf73ec61409ad1ecda5c303
#
_cell.length_a   1.000
_cell.length_b   1.000
_cell.length_c   1.000
_cell.angle_alpha   90.00
_cell.angle_beta   90.00
_cell.angle_gamma   90.00
#
_symmetry.space_group_name_H-M   'P 1'
#
loop_
_entity.id
_entity.type
_entity.pdbx_description
1 polymer ?
#
loop_
_entity_poly.entity_id
_entity_poly.type
_entity_poly.pdbx_seq_one_letter_code
_entity_poly.pdbx_strand_id
1 'polypeptide(L)'
;MANLIRGIKVLTDALRHPLGMRRKLATLTAIVRWQVSSRMSRGPVDVGWIGGARLLVERGMTGATGNIYFGLHEVPDMAFMVHFLRPDDTLFDIGANIGSYALLAATAAGARVVAFEPHPGTADFLERNIAHNRLGTRIAVRRVALSDRVGSGALTDSLDTMNHLVAEVGVGSRLITLETLDSHAAHDHPTMLKVDVEGHEASVLAGGAAALIDPALLVVEIETVTPAIDRTLRLAGFYERYYDPFARLLHEAPIAGLVAANRLYLRDPAAAQARVTAAPPLKVGSIVL
;
A
#
# COMPACT_ATOMS: atom_id res chain seq x y z
N MET A 1 -7.87 18.40 25.73
CA MET A 1 -7.43 17.06 26.11
C MET A 1 -7.19 16.16 24.89
N ALA A 2 -8.13 16.00 23.97
CA ALA A 2 -7.97 15.15 22.78
C ALA A 2 -6.74 15.47 21.89
N ASN A 3 -6.44 16.74 21.64
CA ASN A 3 -5.28 17.15 20.83
C ASN A 3 -3.92 16.83 21.50
N LEU A 4 -3.85 16.86 22.83
CA LEU A 4 -2.65 16.49 23.59
C LEU A 4 -2.41 14.99 23.53
N ILE A 5 -3.46 14.18 23.70
CA ILE A 5 -3.41 12.72 23.62
C ILE A 5 -2.97 12.29 22.20
N ARG A 6 -3.52 12.94 21.16
CA ARG A 6 -3.14 12.68 19.77
C ARG A 6 -1.67 13.05 19.50
N GLY A 7 -1.17 14.16 20.07
CA GLY A 7 0.23 14.53 19.97
C GLY A 7 1.17 13.54 20.66
N ILE A 8 0.81 13.05 21.85
CA ILE A 8 1.59 12.03 22.57
C ILE A 8 1.61 10.72 21.78
N LYS A 9 0.48 10.29 21.22
CA LYS A 9 0.42 9.09 20.38
C LYS A 9 1.37 9.19 19.19
N VAL A 10 1.36 10.29 18.45
CA VAL A 10 2.27 10.50 17.30
C VAL A 10 3.74 10.40 17.72
N LEU A 11 4.10 10.95 18.90
CA LEU A 11 5.48 10.86 19.42
C LEU A 11 5.85 9.43 19.85
N THR A 12 4.93 8.72 20.50
CA THR A 12 5.18 7.32 20.89
C THR A 12 5.30 6.40 19.68
N ASP A 13 4.47 6.60 18.67
CA ASP A 13 4.55 5.85 17.42
C ASP A 13 5.87 6.16 16.68
N ALA A 14 6.30 7.41 16.68
CA ALA A 14 7.58 7.82 16.11
C ALA A 14 8.79 7.17 16.81
N LEU A 15 8.70 6.99 18.13
CA LEU A 15 9.76 6.34 18.92
C LEU A 15 9.78 4.80 18.79
N ARG A 16 8.71 4.20 18.27
CA ARG A 16 8.62 2.75 18.04
C ARG A 16 8.88 2.38 16.57
N HIS A 17 8.69 3.34 15.67
CA HIS A 17 8.85 3.11 14.24
C HIS A 17 10.31 2.85 13.85
N PRO A 18 10.65 1.78 13.09
CA PRO A 18 12.03 1.38 12.80
C PRO A 18 12.89 2.48 12.19
N LEU A 19 12.34 3.26 11.24
CA LEU A 19 13.03 4.42 10.65
C LEU A 19 12.98 5.65 11.55
N GLY A 20 11.91 5.83 12.31
CA GLY A 20 11.77 6.94 13.26
C GLY A 20 12.84 6.91 14.34
N MET A 21 13.09 5.75 14.91
CA MET A 21 14.16 5.54 15.92
C MET A 21 15.57 5.83 15.38
N ARG A 22 15.83 5.47 14.13
CA ARG A 22 17.13 5.66 13.47
C ARG A 22 17.36 7.10 12.99
N ARG A 23 16.30 7.92 12.91
CA ARG A 23 16.31 9.29 12.37
C ARG A 23 15.53 10.27 13.24
N LYS A 24 15.69 10.20 14.56
CA LYS A 24 14.86 10.92 15.55
C LYS A 24 14.70 12.41 15.27
N LEU A 25 15.79 13.13 14.98
CA LEU A 25 15.74 14.57 14.69
C LEU A 25 15.03 14.86 13.38
N ALA A 26 15.29 14.09 12.31
CA ALA A 26 14.64 14.27 11.03
C ALA A 26 13.14 13.95 11.13
N THR A 27 12.77 12.91 11.85
CA THR A 27 11.37 12.54 12.11
C THR A 27 10.65 13.64 12.89
N LEU A 28 11.24 14.15 13.97
CA LEU A 28 10.66 15.24 14.74
C LEU A 28 10.49 16.50 13.88
N THR A 29 11.49 16.86 13.08
CA THR A 29 11.43 17.98 12.14
C THR A 29 10.32 17.79 11.10
N ALA A 30 10.17 16.58 10.55
CA ALA A 30 9.10 16.25 9.60
C ALA A 30 7.70 16.40 10.24
N ILE A 31 7.54 15.91 11.48
CA ILE A 31 6.30 16.04 12.26
C ILE A 31 5.96 17.52 12.45
N VAL A 32 6.89 18.33 12.96
CA VAL A 32 6.66 19.75 13.22
C VAL A 32 6.34 20.48 11.92
N ARG A 33 7.15 20.27 10.88
CA ARG A 33 6.95 20.90 9.56
C ARG A 33 5.57 20.57 8.98
N TRP A 34 5.15 19.31 9.04
CA TRP A 34 3.82 18.88 8.59
C TRP A 34 2.71 19.54 9.42
N GLN A 35 2.85 19.52 10.75
CA GLN A 35 1.85 20.12 11.64
C GLN A 35 1.66 21.63 11.37
N VAL A 36 2.72 22.34 11.02
CA VAL A 36 2.66 23.77 10.65
C VAL A 36 2.09 23.95 9.26
N SER A 37 2.71 23.32 8.24
CA SER A 37 2.33 23.52 6.84
C SER A 37 0.87 23.12 6.56
N SER A 38 0.42 21.98 7.13
CA SER A 38 -0.96 21.51 6.95
C SER A 38 -2.03 22.37 7.61
N ARG A 39 -1.65 23.22 8.59
CA ARG A 39 -2.57 24.20 9.20
C ARG A 39 -2.56 25.55 8.49
N MET A 40 -1.45 25.89 7.86
CA MET A 40 -1.31 27.15 7.14
C MET A 40 -1.80 27.06 5.69
N SER A 41 -1.78 25.88 5.11
CA SER A 41 -2.27 25.65 3.76
C SER A 41 -3.80 25.68 3.69
N ARG A 42 -4.35 26.28 2.62
CA ARG A 42 -5.76 26.25 2.27
C ARG A 42 -6.12 25.11 1.32
N GLY A 43 -5.16 24.27 0.96
CA GLY A 43 -5.30 23.12 0.06
C GLY A 43 -4.21 22.08 0.31
N PRO A 44 -4.03 21.12 -0.61
CA PRO A 44 -3.02 20.08 -0.46
C PRO A 44 -1.62 20.67 -0.26
N VAL A 45 -0.85 20.04 0.62
CA VAL A 45 0.57 20.34 0.81
C VAL A 45 1.38 19.39 -0.06
N ASP A 46 2.28 19.96 -0.86
CA ASP A 46 3.21 19.21 -1.69
C ASP A 46 4.46 18.84 -0.90
N VAL A 47 4.68 17.55 -0.69
CA VAL A 47 5.77 17.00 0.11
C VAL A 47 6.67 16.14 -0.77
N GLY A 48 7.96 16.46 -0.84
CA GLY A 48 8.96 15.58 -1.49
C GLY A 48 9.08 14.25 -0.76
N TRP A 49 9.16 13.16 -1.51
CA TRP A 49 9.16 11.80 -0.98
C TRP A 49 10.28 10.95 -1.58
N ILE A 50 10.25 9.63 -1.37
CA ILE A 50 11.27 8.66 -1.76
C ILE A 50 11.28 8.47 -3.29
N GLY A 51 12.45 8.16 -3.85
CA GLY A 51 12.60 7.87 -5.29
C GLY A 51 12.34 9.08 -6.21
N GLY A 52 12.30 10.29 -5.65
CA GLY A 52 11.94 11.51 -6.39
C GLY A 52 10.42 11.74 -6.50
N ALA A 53 9.59 10.87 -5.92
CA ALA A 53 8.16 11.08 -5.83
C ALA A 53 7.81 12.32 -5.00
N ARG A 54 6.64 12.86 -5.26
CA ARG A 54 6.02 13.93 -4.47
C ARG A 54 4.61 13.51 -4.06
N LEU A 55 4.26 13.77 -2.82
CA LEU A 55 2.92 13.51 -2.29
C LEU A 55 2.17 14.82 -2.12
N LEU A 56 1.03 14.94 -2.79
CA LEU A 56 0.02 15.92 -2.41
C LEU A 56 -0.79 15.30 -1.26
N VAL A 57 -0.86 15.98 -0.13
CA VAL A 57 -1.56 15.49 1.06
C VAL A 57 -2.35 16.60 1.72
N GLU A 58 -3.56 16.29 2.13
CA GLU A 58 -4.39 17.18 2.94
C GLU A 58 -4.42 16.76 4.41
N ARG A 59 -4.79 17.70 5.26
CA ARG A 59 -4.97 17.43 6.68
C ARG A 59 -6.15 16.47 6.87
N GLY A 60 -5.93 15.39 7.60
CA GLY A 60 -6.91 14.32 7.82
C GLY A 60 -6.54 13.02 7.12
N MET A 61 -5.76 13.06 6.04
CA MET A 61 -5.30 11.87 5.33
C MET A 61 -4.27 11.10 6.16
N THR A 62 -4.77 10.19 6.99
CA THR A 62 -3.94 9.48 7.98
C THR A 62 -2.98 8.51 7.34
N GLY A 63 -3.37 7.79 6.28
CA GLY A 63 -2.53 6.84 5.56
C GLY A 63 -1.27 7.47 4.91
N ALA A 64 -1.34 8.76 4.51
CA ALA A 64 -0.17 9.46 3.96
C ALA A 64 0.75 10.05 5.03
N THR A 65 0.21 10.37 6.20
CA THR A 65 0.94 11.11 7.25
C THR A 65 2.14 10.33 7.77
N GLY A 66 2.02 9.01 7.90
CA GLY A 66 3.14 8.13 8.28
C GLY A 66 4.29 8.18 7.28
N ASN A 67 4.00 8.21 5.99
CA ASN A 67 4.99 8.35 4.93
C ASN A 67 5.74 9.68 5.00
N ILE A 68 5.05 10.77 5.36
CA ILE A 68 5.68 12.08 5.57
C ILE A 68 6.65 12.05 6.76
N TYR A 69 6.27 11.40 7.86
CA TYR A 69 7.06 11.39 9.09
C TYR A 69 8.29 10.48 9.00
N PHE A 70 8.13 9.30 8.42
CA PHE A 70 9.12 8.25 8.46
C PHE A 70 9.83 8.00 7.13
N GLY A 71 9.23 8.45 6.04
CA GLY A 71 9.63 8.12 4.68
C GLY A 71 8.89 6.89 4.16
N LEU A 72 8.97 5.76 4.84
CA LEU A 72 8.12 4.59 4.65
C LEU A 72 7.30 4.37 5.93
N HIS A 73 5.98 4.36 5.82
CA HIS A 73 5.10 4.08 6.95
C HIS A 73 5.15 2.60 7.33
N GLU A 74 5.04 1.75 6.35
CA GLU A 74 5.06 0.30 6.45
C GLU A 74 6.41 -0.21 5.92
N VAL A 75 7.44 -0.16 6.81
CA VAL A 75 8.83 -0.34 6.36
C VAL A 75 9.09 -1.69 5.72
N PRO A 76 8.73 -2.84 6.33
CA PRO A 76 8.96 -4.14 5.71
C PRO A 76 8.25 -4.29 4.37
N ASP A 77 6.97 -3.89 4.32
CA ASP A 77 6.07 -4.06 3.20
C ASP A 77 6.50 -3.20 1.99
N MET A 78 6.59 -1.89 2.21
CA MET A 78 6.98 -0.94 1.16
C MET A 78 8.41 -1.18 0.65
N ALA A 79 9.34 -1.54 1.56
CA ALA A 79 10.72 -1.83 1.15
C ALA A 79 10.80 -3.15 0.38
N PHE A 80 10.04 -4.19 0.79
CA PHE A 80 9.95 -5.44 0.04
C PHE A 80 9.46 -5.16 -1.38
N MET A 81 8.34 -4.47 -1.53
CA MET A 81 7.78 -4.11 -2.84
C MET A 81 8.82 -3.44 -3.75
N VAL A 82 9.55 -2.44 -3.24
CA VAL A 82 10.57 -1.72 -4.04
C VAL A 82 11.76 -2.62 -4.38
N HIS A 83 12.22 -3.46 -3.45
CA HIS A 83 13.34 -4.37 -3.71
C HIS A 83 12.95 -5.53 -4.61
N PHE A 84 11.67 -5.92 -4.62
CA PHE A 84 11.18 -7.03 -5.43
C PHE A 84 10.84 -6.62 -6.87
N LEU A 85 10.07 -5.54 -7.05
CA LEU A 85 9.56 -5.13 -8.37
C LEU A 85 10.68 -4.64 -9.31
N ARG A 86 10.43 -4.81 -10.62
CA ARG A 86 11.28 -4.38 -11.73
C ARG A 86 10.45 -3.60 -12.75
N PRO A 87 11.06 -2.86 -13.70
CA PRO A 87 10.33 -2.05 -14.69
C PRO A 87 9.33 -2.83 -15.54
N ASP A 88 9.54 -4.13 -15.75
CA ASP A 88 8.66 -4.99 -16.55
C ASP A 88 7.56 -5.65 -15.71
N ASP A 89 7.62 -5.53 -14.38
CA ASP A 89 6.60 -6.06 -13.49
C ASP A 89 5.36 -5.15 -13.44
N THR A 90 4.23 -5.75 -13.10
CA THR A 90 2.97 -5.05 -12.86
C THR A 90 2.53 -5.29 -11.40
N LEU A 91 2.33 -4.19 -10.67
CA LEU A 91 1.68 -4.18 -9.37
C LEU A 91 0.17 -3.94 -9.55
N PHE A 92 -0.66 -4.77 -8.94
CA PHE A 92 -2.04 -4.41 -8.65
C PHE A 92 -2.11 -3.87 -7.21
N ASP A 93 -2.41 -2.58 -7.07
CA ASP A 93 -2.59 -1.87 -5.79
C ASP A 93 -4.09 -1.78 -5.50
N ILE A 94 -4.61 -2.75 -4.74
CA ILE A 94 -6.04 -2.95 -4.48
C ILE A 94 -6.37 -2.31 -3.13
N GLY A 95 -7.16 -1.22 -3.17
CA GLY A 95 -7.32 -0.27 -2.07
C GLY A 95 -6.22 0.80 -2.11
N ALA A 96 -5.97 1.36 -3.30
CA ALA A 96 -4.81 2.23 -3.54
C ALA A 96 -4.84 3.55 -2.77
N ASN A 97 -5.98 3.94 -2.23
CA ASN A 97 -6.15 5.18 -1.49
C ASN A 97 -5.61 6.38 -2.30
N ILE A 98 -4.84 7.28 -1.71
CA ILE A 98 -4.21 8.43 -2.39
C ILE A 98 -2.96 8.06 -3.19
N GLY A 99 -2.56 6.78 -3.24
CA GLY A 99 -1.53 6.23 -4.11
C GLY A 99 -0.13 6.09 -3.53
N SER A 100 0.01 5.93 -2.21
CA SER A 100 1.34 5.78 -1.60
C SER A 100 2.12 4.58 -2.18
N TYR A 101 1.50 3.41 -2.28
CA TYR A 101 2.13 2.23 -2.87
C TYR A 101 2.33 2.40 -4.39
N ALA A 102 1.29 2.86 -5.09
CA ALA A 102 1.34 3.06 -6.54
C ALA A 102 2.47 4.02 -6.97
N LEU A 103 2.58 5.18 -6.31
CA LEU A 103 3.63 6.16 -6.60
C LEU A 103 5.02 5.61 -6.30
N LEU A 104 5.18 4.91 -5.15
CA LEU A 104 6.46 4.35 -4.75
C LEU A 104 6.92 3.26 -5.73
N ALA A 105 6.03 2.33 -6.11
CA ALA A 105 6.33 1.30 -7.10
C ALA A 105 6.74 1.88 -8.45
N ALA A 106 6.00 2.88 -8.94
CA ALA A 106 6.29 3.49 -10.23
C ALA A 106 7.56 4.35 -10.24
N THR A 107 7.89 5.04 -9.12
CA THR A 107 9.06 5.93 -9.07
C THR A 107 10.33 5.22 -8.64
N ALA A 108 10.28 4.40 -7.58
CA ALA A 108 11.48 3.77 -7.01
C ALA A 108 11.85 2.44 -7.70
N ALA A 109 10.86 1.62 -8.09
CA ALA A 109 11.10 0.38 -8.80
C ALA A 109 10.92 0.50 -10.33
N GLY A 110 10.28 1.56 -10.81
CA GLY A 110 9.97 1.76 -12.23
C GLY A 110 8.87 0.85 -12.76
N ALA A 111 8.14 0.14 -11.89
CA ALA A 111 7.11 -0.83 -12.24
C ALA A 111 5.87 -0.17 -12.87
N ARG A 112 5.07 -0.98 -13.59
CA ARG A 112 3.72 -0.61 -13.98
C ARG A 112 2.78 -0.86 -12.81
N VAL A 113 1.71 -0.06 -12.72
CA VAL A 113 0.72 -0.19 -11.65
C VAL A 113 -0.69 -0.10 -12.21
N VAL A 114 -1.56 -0.98 -11.77
CA VAL A 114 -3.01 -0.83 -11.87
C VAL A 114 -3.53 -0.61 -10.45
N ALA A 115 -4.02 0.60 -10.20
CA ALA A 115 -4.48 1.05 -8.89
C ALA A 115 -6.01 1.01 -8.84
N PHE A 116 -6.57 0.28 -7.89
CA PHE A 116 -8.01 0.13 -7.69
C PHE A 116 -8.45 0.96 -6.49
N GLU A 117 -9.28 1.97 -6.72
CA GLU A 117 -9.82 2.83 -5.67
C GLU A 117 -11.28 3.16 -5.97
N PRO A 118 -12.24 2.57 -5.23
CA PRO A 118 -13.67 2.73 -5.52
C PRO A 118 -14.24 4.07 -5.07
N HIS A 119 -13.65 4.74 -4.05
CA HIS A 119 -14.20 5.99 -3.54
C HIS A 119 -13.85 7.17 -4.47
N PRO A 120 -14.84 7.86 -5.07
CA PRO A 120 -14.56 8.88 -6.10
C PRO A 120 -13.64 10.00 -5.63
N GLY A 121 -13.85 10.54 -4.41
CA GLY A 121 -13.03 11.61 -3.88
C GLY A 121 -11.57 11.20 -3.63
N THR A 122 -11.36 9.96 -3.19
CA THR A 122 -10.03 9.39 -2.98
C THR A 122 -9.37 9.08 -4.33
N ALA A 123 -10.11 8.54 -5.29
CA ALA A 123 -9.63 8.30 -6.65
C ALA A 123 -9.25 9.60 -7.38
N ASP A 124 -10.02 10.69 -7.21
CA ASP A 124 -9.67 12.01 -7.74
C ASP A 124 -8.35 12.52 -7.13
N PHE A 125 -8.11 12.20 -5.85
CA PHE A 125 -6.87 12.58 -5.18
C PHE A 125 -5.69 11.74 -5.65
N LEU A 126 -5.89 10.44 -5.83
CA LEU A 126 -4.93 9.52 -6.44
C LEU A 126 -4.50 10.00 -7.83
N GLU A 127 -5.47 10.31 -8.70
CA GLU A 127 -5.20 10.82 -10.05
C GLU A 127 -4.45 12.16 -10.03
N ARG A 128 -4.77 13.08 -9.09
CA ARG A 128 -3.98 14.31 -8.89
C ARG A 128 -2.54 14.00 -8.50
N ASN A 129 -2.30 13.04 -7.61
CA ASN A 129 -0.97 12.60 -7.23
C ASN A 129 -0.20 12.01 -8.42
N ILE A 130 -0.85 11.17 -9.23
CA ILE A 130 -0.28 10.59 -10.44
C ILE A 130 0.10 11.68 -11.46
N ALA A 131 -0.80 12.61 -11.73
CA ALA A 131 -0.57 13.73 -12.65
C ALA A 131 0.57 14.64 -12.16
N HIS A 132 0.60 14.95 -10.87
CA HIS A 132 1.65 15.77 -10.24
C HIS A 132 3.05 15.16 -10.39
N ASN A 133 3.15 13.83 -10.36
CA ASN A 133 4.38 13.07 -10.57
C ASN A 133 4.64 12.72 -12.05
N ARG A 134 3.74 13.06 -12.98
CA ARG A 134 3.81 12.72 -14.42
C ARG A 134 3.87 11.20 -14.68
N LEU A 135 3.14 10.42 -13.89
CA LEU A 135 3.16 8.96 -13.93
C LEU A 135 1.99 8.32 -14.70
N GLY A 136 1.19 9.11 -15.44
CA GLY A 136 0.01 8.62 -16.17
C GLY A 136 0.30 7.55 -17.23
N THR A 137 1.54 7.37 -17.66
CA THR A 137 1.95 6.28 -18.56
C THR A 137 2.33 5.00 -17.83
N ARG A 138 2.51 5.04 -16.50
CA ARG A 138 2.91 3.90 -15.66
C ARG A 138 1.83 3.44 -14.70
N ILE A 139 0.92 4.33 -14.30
CA ILE A 139 -0.13 4.04 -13.34
C ILE A 139 -1.49 4.24 -14.02
N ALA A 140 -2.27 3.18 -14.10
CA ALA A 140 -3.66 3.20 -14.53
C ALA A 140 -4.58 3.12 -13.31
N VAL A 141 -5.58 4.00 -13.21
CA VAL A 141 -6.57 3.97 -12.13
C VAL A 141 -7.84 3.26 -12.59
N ARG A 142 -8.37 2.38 -11.75
CA ARG A 142 -9.66 1.73 -11.91
C ARG A 142 -10.55 2.17 -10.72
N ARG A 143 -11.63 2.90 -11.02
CA ARG A 143 -12.56 3.42 -10.00
C ARG A 143 -13.62 2.37 -9.64
N VAL A 144 -13.17 1.20 -9.24
CA VAL A 144 -13.98 0.03 -8.89
C VAL A 144 -13.44 -0.64 -7.62
N ALA A 145 -14.30 -1.33 -6.88
CA ALA A 145 -13.87 -2.27 -5.86
C ALA A 145 -13.77 -3.67 -6.47
N LEU A 146 -12.71 -4.39 -6.14
CA LEU A 146 -12.62 -5.80 -6.50
C LEU A 146 -13.40 -6.66 -5.50
N SER A 147 -14.11 -7.67 -6.01
CA SER A 147 -15.00 -8.54 -5.24
C SER A 147 -15.12 -9.92 -5.89
N ASP A 148 -15.95 -10.76 -5.29
CA ASP A 148 -16.28 -12.11 -5.80
C ASP A 148 -17.22 -12.11 -7.03
N ARG A 149 -17.75 -10.94 -7.42
CA ARG A 149 -18.73 -10.79 -8.51
C ARG A 149 -18.63 -9.44 -9.19
N VAL A 150 -19.16 -9.38 -10.40
CA VAL A 150 -19.45 -8.13 -11.09
C VAL A 150 -20.81 -7.59 -10.65
N GLY A 151 -20.93 -6.28 -10.45
CA GLY A 151 -22.18 -5.64 -10.06
C GLY A 151 -22.00 -4.32 -9.33
N SER A 152 -22.80 -4.09 -8.31
CA SER A 152 -22.71 -2.90 -7.46
C SER A 152 -22.63 -3.29 -5.99
N GLY A 153 -22.01 -2.44 -5.21
CA GLY A 153 -21.91 -2.55 -3.76
C GLY A 153 -22.07 -1.20 -3.08
N ALA A 154 -22.20 -1.20 -1.77
CA ALA A 154 -22.26 0.01 -0.95
C ALA A 154 -20.95 0.17 -0.19
N LEU A 155 -20.33 1.36 -0.29
CA LEU A 155 -19.09 1.73 0.42
C LEU A 155 -19.41 2.82 1.43
N THR A 156 -18.85 2.78 2.64
CA THR A 156 -18.93 3.89 3.59
C THR A 156 -18.27 5.14 3.03
N ASP A 157 -18.78 6.35 3.39
CA ASP A 157 -18.39 7.63 2.73
C ASP A 157 -17.73 8.63 3.71
N SER A 158 -17.45 8.24 4.95
CA SER A 158 -17.04 9.18 5.99
C SER A 158 -15.88 8.71 6.89
N LEU A 159 -15.23 7.60 6.56
CA LEU A 159 -14.23 6.97 7.42
C LEU A 159 -12.78 7.14 6.91
N ASP A 160 -12.55 8.00 5.89
CA ASP A 160 -11.23 8.24 5.28
C ASP A 160 -10.60 6.94 4.78
N THR A 161 -9.43 6.57 5.27
CA THR A 161 -8.73 5.33 4.90
C THR A 161 -9.43 4.05 5.36
N MET A 162 -10.41 4.14 6.26
CA MET A 162 -11.16 3.01 6.82
C MET A 162 -12.52 2.80 6.15
N ASN A 163 -12.76 3.38 4.97
CA ASN A 163 -13.97 3.11 4.20
C ASN A 163 -14.01 1.64 3.78
N HIS A 164 -15.13 0.96 4.07
CA HIS A 164 -15.32 -0.47 3.81
C HIS A 164 -16.68 -0.74 3.18
N LEU A 165 -16.79 -1.90 2.52
CA LEU A 165 -18.05 -2.34 1.94
C LEU A 165 -19.09 -2.68 3.02
N VAL A 166 -20.32 -2.22 2.81
CA VAL A 166 -21.48 -2.50 3.68
C VAL A 166 -22.56 -3.21 2.90
N ALA A 167 -23.47 -3.89 3.62
CA ALA A 167 -24.48 -4.75 3.00
C ALA A 167 -25.50 -3.97 2.16
N GLU A 168 -25.84 -2.75 2.57
CA GLU A 168 -26.88 -1.93 1.92
C GLU A 168 -26.46 -0.46 1.80
N VAL A 169 -26.95 0.20 0.76
CA VAL A 169 -26.78 1.65 0.60
C VAL A 169 -27.69 2.36 1.59
N GLY A 170 -27.11 3.17 2.45
CA GLY A 170 -27.82 3.94 3.48
C GLY A 170 -27.19 5.31 3.70
N VAL A 171 -27.62 5.98 4.79
CA VAL A 171 -27.03 7.25 5.19
C VAL A 171 -25.54 7.06 5.50
N GLY A 172 -24.67 7.82 4.84
CA GLY A 172 -23.22 7.72 5.02
C GLY A 172 -22.56 6.59 4.23
N SER A 173 -23.24 6.05 3.22
CA SER A 173 -22.66 5.12 2.24
C SER A 173 -22.99 5.52 0.81
N ARG A 174 -22.21 5.00 -0.13
CA ARG A 174 -22.27 5.32 -1.57
C ARG A 174 -22.32 4.05 -2.40
N LEU A 175 -23.08 4.08 -3.49
CA LEU A 175 -23.06 3.03 -4.50
C LEU A 175 -21.75 3.08 -5.29
N ILE A 176 -21.11 1.93 -5.43
CA ILE A 176 -19.87 1.74 -6.20
C ILE A 176 -19.99 0.55 -7.14
N THR A 177 -19.13 0.51 -8.15
CA THR A 177 -19.00 -0.62 -9.07
C THR A 177 -18.13 -1.71 -8.45
N LEU A 178 -18.58 -2.96 -8.60
CA LEU A 178 -17.82 -4.16 -8.24
C LEU A 178 -17.38 -4.88 -9.51
N GLU A 179 -16.12 -5.31 -9.54
CA GLU A 179 -15.54 -6.15 -10.59
C GLU A 179 -14.73 -7.29 -9.97
N THR A 180 -14.31 -8.28 -10.76
CA THR A 180 -13.51 -9.39 -10.25
C THR A 180 -12.02 -9.17 -10.53
N LEU A 181 -11.16 -9.71 -9.68
CA LEU A 181 -9.72 -9.68 -9.90
C LEU A 181 -9.35 -10.37 -11.22
N ASP A 182 -10.00 -11.50 -11.54
CA ASP A 182 -9.76 -12.26 -12.77
C ASP A 182 -10.04 -11.45 -14.04
N SER A 183 -11.07 -10.58 -14.03
CA SER A 183 -11.40 -9.74 -15.19
C SER A 183 -10.29 -8.76 -15.56
N HIS A 184 -9.51 -8.29 -14.59
CA HIS A 184 -8.37 -7.41 -14.80
C HIS A 184 -7.07 -8.17 -15.03
N ALA A 185 -6.83 -9.22 -14.24
CA ALA A 185 -5.59 -10.00 -14.31
C ALA A 185 -5.38 -10.66 -15.68
N ALA A 186 -6.46 -11.05 -16.36
CA ALA A 186 -6.41 -11.61 -17.71
C ALA A 186 -5.81 -10.66 -18.78
N HIS A 187 -5.79 -9.34 -18.52
CA HIS A 187 -5.29 -8.33 -19.46
C HIS A 187 -3.96 -7.72 -18.99
N ASP A 188 -3.84 -7.45 -17.70
CA ASP A 188 -2.74 -6.67 -17.15
C ASP A 188 -1.65 -7.53 -16.48
N HIS A 189 -1.88 -8.85 -16.34
CA HIS A 189 -0.93 -9.88 -15.85
C HIS A 189 -0.10 -9.42 -14.64
N PRO A 190 -0.69 -9.31 -13.44
CA PRO A 190 0.01 -8.82 -12.27
C PRO A 190 1.14 -9.75 -11.83
N THR A 191 2.30 -9.20 -11.53
CA THR A 191 3.42 -9.89 -10.87
C THR A 191 3.25 -9.90 -9.35
N MET A 192 2.65 -8.82 -8.82
CA MET A 192 2.41 -8.62 -7.39
C MET A 192 1.01 -8.05 -7.16
N LEU A 193 0.31 -8.60 -6.18
CA LEU A 193 -0.90 -8.01 -5.61
C LEU A 193 -0.56 -7.39 -4.25
N LYS A 194 -1.00 -6.16 -3.99
CA LYS A 194 -1.22 -5.60 -2.67
C LYS A 194 -2.72 -5.53 -2.44
N VAL A 195 -3.23 -6.14 -1.38
CA VAL A 195 -4.66 -6.21 -1.06
C VAL A 195 -4.89 -5.62 0.33
N ASP A 196 -5.51 -4.43 0.36
CA ASP A 196 -5.79 -3.67 1.56
C ASP A 196 -7.15 -2.98 1.40
N VAL A 197 -8.20 -3.71 1.73
CA VAL A 197 -9.60 -3.36 1.43
C VAL A 197 -10.51 -3.43 2.66
N GLU A 198 -9.89 -3.26 3.85
CA GLU A 198 -10.59 -3.07 5.12
C GLU A 198 -11.64 -4.18 5.39
N GLY A 199 -11.20 -5.46 5.29
CA GLY A 199 -11.98 -6.63 5.63
C GLY A 199 -12.73 -7.29 4.46
N HIS A 200 -12.50 -6.85 3.21
CA HIS A 200 -13.10 -7.47 2.01
C HIS A 200 -12.13 -8.39 1.23
N GLU A 201 -10.98 -8.70 1.79
CA GLU A 201 -9.88 -9.45 1.16
C GLU A 201 -10.32 -10.84 0.69
N ALA A 202 -11.16 -11.53 1.48
CA ALA A 202 -11.66 -12.86 1.12
C ALA A 202 -12.47 -12.83 -0.19
N SER A 203 -13.30 -11.80 -0.39
CA SER A 203 -14.08 -11.63 -1.62
C SER A 203 -13.21 -11.24 -2.81
N VAL A 204 -12.17 -10.42 -2.61
CA VAL A 204 -11.19 -10.10 -3.66
C VAL A 204 -10.52 -11.38 -4.14
N LEU A 205 -10.02 -12.23 -3.23
CA LEU A 205 -9.37 -13.49 -3.60
C LEU A 205 -10.34 -14.50 -4.22
N ALA A 206 -11.61 -14.53 -3.78
CA ALA A 206 -12.63 -15.38 -4.39
C ALA A 206 -12.93 -15.00 -5.85
N GLY A 207 -12.89 -13.68 -6.17
CA GLY A 207 -13.00 -13.18 -7.54
C GLY A 207 -11.70 -13.27 -8.36
N GLY A 208 -10.63 -13.85 -7.80
CA GLY A 208 -9.30 -13.96 -8.40
C GLY A 208 -8.78 -15.40 -8.50
N ALA A 209 -9.66 -16.39 -8.58
CA ALA A 209 -9.25 -17.79 -8.57
C ALA A 209 -8.31 -18.16 -9.73
N ALA A 210 -8.53 -17.62 -10.93
CA ALA A 210 -7.65 -17.82 -12.08
C ALA A 210 -6.33 -17.04 -11.93
N ALA A 211 -6.37 -15.79 -11.45
CA ALA A 211 -5.19 -15.00 -11.19
C ALA A 211 -4.28 -15.65 -10.14
N LEU A 212 -4.86 -16.23 -9.08
CA LEU A 212 -4.10 -16.90 -8.02
C LEU A 212 -3.34 -18.13 -8.48
N ILE A 213 -3.75 -18.81 -9.54
CA ILE A 213 -3.03 -19.97 -10.11
C ILE A 213 -2.14 -19.59 -11.31
N ASP A 214 -2.21 -18.36 -11.79
CA ASP A 214 -1.34 -17.87 -12.87
C ASP A 214 0.12 -17.86 -12.38
N PRO A 215 1.07 -18.55 -13.08
CA PRO A 215 2.47 -18.55 -12.72
C PRO A 215 3.16 -17.18 -12.82
N ALA A 216 2.58 -16.23 -13.52
CA ALA A 216 3.07 -14.85 -13.59
C ALA A 216 2.90 -14.10 -12.26
N LEU A 217 1.89 -14.47 -11.45
CA LEU A 217 1.69 -13.88 -10.13
C LEU A 217 2.65 -14.52 -9.12
N LEU A 218 3.60 -13.74 -8.65
CA LEU A 218 4.70 -14.18 -7.78
C LEU A 218 4.50 -13.80 -6.31
N VAL A 219 3.76 -12.71 -6.04
CA VAL A 219 3.62 -12.13 -4.71
C VAL A 219 2.18 -11.72 -4.42
N VAL A 220 1.71 -12.06 -3.21
CA VAL A 220 0.50 -11.48 -2.61
C VAL A 220 0.88 -10.86 -1.26
N GLU A 221 0.72 -9.54 -1.15
CA GLU A 221 0.82 -8.78 0.09
C GLU A 221 -0.60 -8.40 0.50
N ILE A 222 -1.03 -8.79 1.70
CA ILE A 222 -2.43 -8.72 2.12
C ILE A 222 -2.55 -8.31 3.60
N GLU A 223 -3.45 -7.34 3.89
CA GLU A 223 -3.59 -6.78 5.23
C GLU A 223 -4.21 -7.79 6.20
N THR A 224 -5.43 -8.21 5.94
CA THR A 224 -6.17 -9.10 6.85
C THR A 224 -6.14 -10.55 6.36
N VAL A 225 -5.61 -11.44 7.18
CA VAL A 225 -5.54 -12.87 6.86
C VAL A 225 -6.32 -13.70 7.88
N THR A 226 -7.41 -14.28 7.42
CA THR A 226 -8.16 -15.32 8.14
C THR A 226 -7.59 -16.71 7.86
N PRO A 227 -7.91 -17.75 8.66
CA PRO A 227 -7.51 -19.12 8.34
C PRO A 227 -7.99 -19.61 6.95
N ALA A 228 -9.12 -19.09 6.46
CA ALA A 228 -9.62 -19.39 5.12
C ALA A 228 -8.75 -18.76 4.03
N ILE A 229 -8.37 -17.50 4.18
CA ILE A 229 -7.45 -16.79 3.27
C ILE A 229 -6.09 -17.48 3.24
N ASP A 230 -5.49 -17.80 4.39
CA ASP A 230 -4.21 -18.51 4.46
C ASP A 230 -4.28 -19.85 3.71
N ARG A 231 -5.36 -20.61 3.93
CA ARG A 231 -5.57 -21.89 3.20
C ARG A 231 -5.68 -21.67 1.70
N THR A 232 -6.43 -20.67 1.24
CA THR A 232 -6.60 -20.36 -0.19
C THR A 232 -5.25 -20.05 -0.83
N LEU A 233 -4.44 -19.19 -0.21
CA LEU A 233 -3.12 -18.82 -0.72
C LEU A 233 -2.14 -20.00 -0.74
N ARG A 234 -2.13 -20.83 0.32
CA ARG A 234 -1.29 -22.04 0.36
C ARG A 234 -1.68 -23.06 -0.70
N LEU A 235 -2.98 -23.28 -0.93
CA LEU A 235 -3.47 -24.17 -2.00
C LEU A 235 -3.12 -23.65 -3.39
N ALA A 236 -3.05 -22.33 -3.56
CA ALA A 236 -2.59 -21.68 -4.79
C ALA A 236 -1.05 -21.68 -4.94
N GLY A 237 -0.30 -22.27 -3.99
CA GLY A 237 1.16 -22.42 -4.06
C GLY A 237 1.95 -21.24 -3.50
N PHE A 238 1.36 -20.45 -2.61
CA PHE A 238 2.07 -19.35 -1.95
C PHE A 238 2.50 -19.75 -0.53
N TYR A 239 3.67 -19.23 -0.11
CA TYR A 239 4.28 -19.47 1.19
C TYR A 239 4.48 -18.16 1.92
N GLU A 240 3.99 -18.07 3.15
CA GLU A 240 4.19 -16.89 3.98
C GLU A 240 5.67 -16.68 4.33
N ARG A 241 6.14 -15.44 4.27
CA ARG A 241 7.48 -15.02 4.64
C ARG A 241 7.45 -13.66 5.34
N TYR A 242 8.54 -13.37 6.04
CA TYR A 242 8.76 -12.12 6.76
C TYR A 242 10.01 -11.46 6.22
N TYR A 243 9.94 -10.19 5.88
CA TYR A 243 11.05 -9.49 5.24
C TYR A 243 11.80 -8.56 6.21
N ASP A 244 13.12 -8.73 6.29
CA ASP A 244 14.02 -7.77 6.93
C ASP A 244 14.56 -6.80 5.87
N PRO A 245 14.08 -5.55 5.81
CA PRO A 245 14.53 -4.57 4.83
C PRO A 245 15.96 -4.10 5.05
N PHE A 246 16.50 -4.23 6.27
CA PHE A 246 17.86 -3.79 6.58
C PHE A 246 18.92 -4.82 6.20
N ALA A 247 18.60 -6.10 6.34
CA ALA A 247 19.45 -7.21 5.92
C ALA A 247 19.14 -7.70 4.50
N ARG A 248 17.98 -7.31 3.93
CA ARG A 248 17.42 -7.81 2.66
C ARG A 248 17.25 -9.33 2.66
N LEU A 249 16.73 -9.85 3.76
CA LEU A 249 16.53 -11.27 3.97
C LEU A 249 15.06 -11.60 4.20
N LEU A 250 14.64 -12.73 3.61
CA LEU A 250 13.35 -13.35 3.85
C LEU A 250 13.49 -14.41 4.94
N HIS A 251 12.58 -14.37 5.91
CA HIS A 251 12.53 -15.29 7.04
C HIS A 251 11.25 -16.12 7.03
N GLU A 252 11.29 -17.30 7.64
CA GLU A 252 10.12 -18.20 7.80
C GLU A 252 9.29 -17.86 9.05
N ALA A 253 9.82 -17.04 9.93
CA ALA A 253 9.18 -16.65 11.19
C ALA A 253 9.23 -15.12 11.38
N PRO A 254 8.32 -14.56 12.18
CA PRO A 254 8.31 -13.14 12.51
C PRO A 254 9.65 -12.65 13.05
N ILE A 255 10.03 -11.44 12.66
CA ILE A 255 11.31 -10.82 13.03
C ILE A 255 11.09 -9.91 14.23
N ALA A 256 11.83 -10.15 15.31
CA ALA A 256 11.72 -9.35 16.52
C ALA A 256 12.02 -7.86 16.24
N GLY A 257 11.11 -6.99 16.64
CA GLY A 257 11.24 -5.54 16.46
C GLY A 257 10.89 -5.01 15.06
N LEU A 258 10.50 -5.87 14.12
CA LEU A 258 9.93 -5.49 12.83
C LEU A 258 8.48 -5.98 12.77
N VAL A 259 7.54 -5.04 12.65
CA VAL A 259 6.12 -5.34 12.47
C VAL A 259 5.74 -4.90 11.06
N ALA A 260 5.32 -5.85 10.24
CA ALA A 260 4.69 -5.60 8.95
C ALA A 260 3.21 -5.24 9.18
N ALA A 261 2.66 -4.35 8.36
CA ALA A 261 1.23 -4.05 8.34
C ALA A 261 0.47 -5.15 7.57
N ASN A 262 1.12 -5.70 6.55
CA ASN A 262 0.57 -6.73 5.69
C ASN A 262 1.30 -8.07 5.89
N ARG A 263 0.65 -9.15 5.50
CA ARG A 263 1.29 -10.47 5.43
C ARG A 263 1.76 -10.74 4.01
N LEU A 264 3.00 -11.22 3.90
CA LEU A 264 3.69 -11.44 2.64
C LEU A 264 3.66 -12.91 2.26
N TYR A 265 3.08 -13.21 1.10
CA TYR A 265 2.99 -14.55 0.53
C TYR A 265 3.74 -14.61 -0.80
N LEU A 266 4.64 -15.56 -0.95
CA LEU A 266 5.53 -15.73 -2.10
C LEU A 266 5.31 -17.09 -2.76
N ARG A 267 5.23 -17.10 -4.09
CA ARG A 267 5.14 -18.35 -4.87
C ARG A 267 6.49 -19.09 -4.87
N ASP A 268 7.58 -18.38 -5.08
CA ASP A 268 8.94 -18.90 -5.02
C ASP A 268 9.80 -18.01 -4.09
N PRO A 269 9.93 -18.39 -2.80
CA PRO A 269 10.73 -17.64 -1.84
C PRO A 269 12.21 -17.55 -2.21
N ALA A 270 12.78 -18.55 -2.90
CA ALA A 270 14.19 -18.53 -3.29
C ALA A 270 14.45 -17.51 -4.42
N ALA A 271 13.59 -17.52 -5.44
CA ALA A 271 13.63 -16.53 -6.50
C ALA A 271 13.36 -15.11 -5.97
N ALA A 272 12.41 -14.95 -5.05
CA ALA A 272 12.14 -13.66 -4.39
C ALA A 272 13.35 -13.18 -3.59
N GLN A 273 14.02 -14.07 -2.84
CA GLN A 273 15.25 -13.75 -2.11
C GLN A 273 16.35 -13.25 -3.07
N ALA A 274 16.55 -13.93 -4.17
CA ALA A 274 17.55 -13.50 -5.18
C ALA A 274 17.20 -12.10 -5.72
N ARG A 275 15.92 -11.82 -5.99
CA ARG A 275 15.46 -10.51 -6.49
C ARG A 275 15.73 -9.40 -5.47
N VAL A 276 15.34 -9.57 -4.20
CA VAL A 276 15.53 -8.51 -3.19
C VAL A 276 16.99 -8.27 -2.87
N THR A 277 17.84 -9.32 -2.92
CA THR A 277 19.30 -9.20 -2.74
C THR A 277 19.94 -8.39 -3.87
N ALA A 278 19.52 -8.62 -5.12
CA ALA A 278 20.05 -7.94 -6.30
C ALA A 278 19.47 -6.52 -6.52
N ALA A 279 18.52 -6.10 -5.70
CA ALA A 279 17.87 -4.79 -5.86
C ALA A 279 18.86 -3.63 -5.63
N PRO A 280 18.69 -2.49 -6.34
CA PRO A 280 19.40 -1.27 -6.01
C PRO A 280 19.13 -0.82 -4.57
N PRO A 281 20.06 -0.08 -3.94
CA PRO A 281 19.83 0.48 -2.61
C PRO A 281 18.67 1.47 -2.59
N LEU A 282 17.71 1.30 -1.66
CA LEU A 282 16.64 2.23 -1.43
C LEU A 282 17.05 3.27 -0.36
N LYS A 283 17.17 4.52 -0.78
CA LYS A 283 17.53 5.62 0.14
C LYS A 283 16.30 6.23 0.78
N VAL A 284 16.25 6.18 2.11
CA VAL A 284 15.21 6.83 2.94
C VAL A 284 15.90 7.89 3.80
N GLY A 285 16.09 9.07 3.26
CA GLY A 285 16.91 10.12 3.86
C GLY A 285 18.37 9.67 4.02
N SER A 286 18.86 9.57 5.28
CA SER A 286 20.22 9.10 5.58
C SER A 286 20.34 7.58 5.72
N ILE A 287 19.24 6.83 5.68
CA ILE A 287 19.23 5.38 5.78
C ILE A 287 19.24 4.78 4.38
N VAL A 288 19.95 3.69 4.23
CA VAL A 288 19.99 2.84 3.04
C VAL A 288 19.41 1.48 3.42
N LEU A 289 18.40 1.06 2.68
CA LEU A 289 17.76 -0.24 2.77
C LEU A 289 18.15 -1.09 1.57
#